data_68f911f5ccb7a8857640a7f2f41f23a3
#
_entry.id   68f911f5ccb7a8857640a7f2f41f23a3
#
_cell.length_a   1.000
_cell.length_b   1.000
_cell.length_c   1.000
_cell.angle_alpha   90.00
_cell.angle_beta   90.00
_cell.angle_gamma   90.00
#
_symmetry.space_group_name_H-M   'P 1'
#
loop_
_entity.id
_entity.type
_entity.pdbx_description
1 polymer ?
#
loop_
_entity_poly.entity_id
_entity_poly.type
_entity_poly.pdbx_seq_one_letter_code
_entity_poly.pdbx_strand_id
1 'polypeptide(L)'
;MNAALASPALEQAAEWFALRQQGWSDSDQQRWHAWLHADAGHADAWRRVETVWQSFAPLSAPAAATALDAAGRRRRRALRSLGGALGIGAVSLLGLLGLHGLREQRGLQTQRTAAGHTGQWTLIDGSQLWLNADSEVTIDIGSDRRALHLLRGELLLQTGHHPAFTGLPLTVHVPGARLQPIGTRFAVGREAQDSRLDVFQGVVRCLPMFGAALDVAAGDAVRIGPMGGLSPVVADPLRGDWQDGRLQVQDTPLIRVIDELARHHQGYLGCDPALAALKVTAVLPRLDSTQALHLLARALPIRVEQRWPWWTVVRPL
;
A
#
# COMPACT_ATOMS: atom_id res chain seq x y z
N MET A 1 -2.84 0.21 6.60
CA MET A 1 -2.29 -0.34 7.85
C MET A 1 -2.35 0.80 8.85
N ASN A 2 -3.25 0.73 9.83
CA ASN A 2 -3.41 1.84 10.78
C ASN A 2 -2.10 2.01 11.52
N ALA A 3 -1.58 3.28 11.65
CA ALA A 3 -0.53 3.58 12.59
C ALA A 3 -1.01 3.08 13.95
N ALA A 4 -0.33 2.11 14.46
CA ALA A 4 -0.72 1.55 15.73
C ALA A 4 -0.44 2.62 16.79
N LEU A 5 -1.46 2.98 17.56
CA LEU A 5 -1.21 3.57 18.87
C LEU A 5 -0.09 2.73 19.49
N ALA A 6 1.00 3.38 19.90
CA ALA A 6 2.12 2.71 20.52
C ALA A 6 1.58 2.04 21.80
N SER A 7 1.31 0.73 21.72
CA SER A 7 0.84 -0.03 22.88
C SER A 7 2.04 -0.59 23.64
N PRO A 8 1.95 -0.73 24.98
CA PRO A 8 3.04 -1.34 25.75
C PRO A 8 3.46 -2.72 25.22
N ALA A 9 2.51 -3.53 24.78
CA ALA A 9 2.78 -4.86 24.19
C ALA A 9 3.61 -4.75 22.90
N LEU A 10 3.34 -3.74 22.07
CA LEU A 10 4.06 -3.54 20.81
C LEU A 10 5.50 -3.05 21.04
N GLU A 11 5.69 -2.18 22.05
CA GLU A 11 7.03 -1.73 22.46
C GLU A 11 7.85 -2.88 23.02
N GLN A 12 7.26 -3.72 23.89
CA GLN A 12 7.91 -4.92 24.43
C GLN A 12 8.26 -5.91 23.31
N ALA A 13 7.36 -6.11 22.33
CA ALA A 13 7.65 -6.94 21.17
C ALA A 13 8.86 -6.45 20.39
N ALA A 14 8.97 -5.12 20.18
CA ALA A 14 10.10 -4.51 19.51
C ALA A 14 11.42 -4.67 20.30
N GLU A 15 11.37 -4.56 21.64
CA GLU A 15 12.52 -4.81 22.52
C GLU A 15 12.99 -6.27 22.41
N TRP A 16 12.08 -7.23 22.50
CA TRP A 16 12.39 -8.65 22.29
C TRP A 16 12.98 -8.90 20.90
N PHE A 17 12.44 -8.25 19.89
CA PHE A 17 12.93 -8.39 18.53
C PHE A 17 14.34 -7.81 18.35
N ALA A 18 14.62 -6.64 18.92
CA ALA A 18 15.95 -6.04 18.91
C ALA A 18 16.97 -6.93 19.65
N LEU A 19 16.60 -7.51 20.79
CA LEU A 19 17.44 -8.45 21.53
C LEU A 19 17.75 -9.69 20.68
N ARG A 20 16.76 -10.25 19.97
CA ARG A 20 16.94 -11.38 19.03
C ARG A 20 17.98 -11.06 17.95
N GLN A 21 17.98 -9.83 17.40
CA GLN A 21 18.94 -9.43 16.37
C GLN A 21 20.39 -9.31 16.90
N GLN A 22 20.56 -9.04 18.17
CA GLN A 22 21.87 -8.97 18.84
C GLN A 22 22.40 -10.36 19.24
N GLY A 23 21.57 -11.41 19.14
CA GLY A 23 21.86 -12.76 19.60
C GLY A 23 21.43 -12.94 21.06
N TRP A 24 20.32 -13.63 21.30
CA TRP A 24 19.83 -13.90 22.65
C TRP A 24 20.33 -15.24 23.20
N SER A 25 20.38 -15.31 24.55
CA SER A 25 20.72 -16.52 25.30
C SER A 25 19.50 -17.46 25.42
N ASP A 26 19.74 -18.69 25.87
CA ASP A 26 18.67 -19.64 26.18
C ASP A 26 17.70 -19.08 27.24
N SER A 27 18.21 -18.33 28.21
CA SER A 27 17.38 -17.65 29.23
C SER A 27 16.52 -16.54 28.65
N ASP A 28 16.99 -15.81 27.62
CA ASP A 28 16.22 -14.78 26.94
C ASP A 28 15.09 -15.43 26.12
N GLN A 29 15.38 -16.54 25.46
CA GLN A 29 14.40 -17.31 24.72
C GLN A 29 13.28 -17.84 25.60
N GLN A 30 13.62 -18.38 26.78
CA GLN A 30 12.62 -18.83 27.77
C GLN A 30 11.73 -17.68 28.25
N ARG A 31 12.32 -16.51 28.57
CA ARG A 31 11.58 -15.32 29.00
C ARG A 31 10.68 -14.79 27.89
N TRP A 32 11.17 -14.78 26.65
CA TRP A 32 10.36 -14.39 25.49
C TRP A 32 9.18 -15.34 25.27
N HIS A 33 9.38 -16.67 25.36
CA HIS A 33 8.28 -17.64 25.29
C HIS A 33 7.24 -17.41 26.38
N ALA A 34 7.68 -17.18 27.64
CA ALA A 34 6.77 -16.87 28.74
C ALA A 34 5.96 -15.58 28.46
N TRP A 35 6.62 -14.53 27.96
CA TRP A 35 5.95 -13.30 27.58
C TRP A 35 4.96 -13.51 26.43
N LEU A 36 5.34 -14.25 25.40
CA LEU A 36 4.50 -14.50 24.21
C LEU A 36 3.18 -15.19 24.57
N HIS A 37 3.20 -16.06 25.57
CA HIS A 37 2.04 -16.83 26.01
C HIS A 37 1.27 -16.20 27.17
N ALA A 38 1.76 -15.09 27.74
CA ALA A 38 1.12 -14.41 28.87
C ALA A 38 -0.17 -13.70 28.46
N ASP A 39 -0.27 -13.22 27.22
CA ASP A 39 -1.44 -12.50 26.69
C ASP A 39 -1.56 -12.73 25.17
N ALA A 40 -2.80 -12.86 24.68
CA ALA A 40 -3.06 -13.03 23.24
C ALA A 40 -2.59 -11.80 22.40
N GLY A 41 -2.64 -10.59 22.98
CA GLY A 41 -2.15 -9.36 22.36
C GLY A 41 -0.64 -9.33 22.14
N HIS A 42 0.14 -10.10 22.93
CA HIS A 42 1.58 -10.22 22.77
C HIS A 42 1.96 -10.95 21.48
N ALA A 43 1.25 -12.02 21.14
CA ALA A 43 1.44 -12.75 19.88
C ALA A 43 1.11 -11.88 18.67
N ASP A 44 0.07 -11.07 18.75
CA ASP A 44 -0.30 -10.12 17.69
C ASP A 44 0.74 -9.00 17.56
N ALA A 45 1.22 -8.45 18.67
CA ALA A 45 2.27 -7.44 18.70
C ALA A 45 3.58 -7.99 18.09
N TRP A 46 3.97 -9.22 18.44
CA TRP A 46 5.14 -9.89 17.88
C TRP A 46 5.05 -10.03 16.35
N ARG A 47 3.93 -10.54 15.83
CA ARG A 47 3.70 -10.68 14.38
C ARG A 47 3.79 -9.34 13.64
N ARG A 48 3.28 -8.24 14.23
CA ARG A 48 3.38 -6.90 13.66
C ARG A 48 4.82 -6.43 13.56
N VAL A 49 5.62 -6.63 14.61
CA VAL A 49 7.04 -6.27 14.61
C VAL A 49 7.82 -7.05 13.54
N GLU A 50 7.56 -8.37 13.40
CA GLU A 50 8.18 -9.17 12.35
C GLU A 50 7.81 -8.69 10.94
N THR A 51 6.55 -8.33 10.72
CA THR A 51 6.09 -7.78 9.43
C THR A 51 6.77 -6.46 9.09
N VAL A 52 6.90 -5.56 10.06
CA VAL A 52 7.62 -4.28 9.89
C VAL A 52 9.08 -4.52 9.54
N TRP A 53 9.74 -5.42 10.26
CA TRP A 53 11.13 -5.76 9.97
C TRP A 53 11.33 -6.37 8.58
N GLN A 54 10.44 -7.26 8.14
CA GLN A 54 10.49 -7.85 6.80
C GLN A 54 10.38 -6.79 5.69
N SER A 55 9.62 -5.72 5.92
CA SER A 55 9.53 -4.59 4.98
C SER A 55 10.78 -3.72 4.95
N PHE A 56 11.54 -3.69 6.06
CA PHE A 56 12.77 -2.91 6.23
C PHE A 56 14.04 -3.66 5.79
N ALA A 57 14.08 -4.99 5.97
CA ALA A 57 15.24 -5.84 5.72
C ALA A 57 15.83 -5.78 4.29
N PRO A 58 15.05 -5.62 3.19
CA PRO A 58 15.59 -5.52 1.83
C PRO A 58 16.51 -4.32 1.59
N LEU A 59 16.51 -3.33 2.46
CA LEU A 59 17.30 -2.10 2.35
C LEU A 59 18.66 -2.18 3.05
N SER A 60 18.92 -3.26 3.80
CA SER A 60 20.20 -3.49 4.47
C SER A 60 21.21 -4.05 3.47
N ALA A 61 22.28 -3.32 3.22
CA ALA A 61 23.29 -3.53 2.17
C ALA A 61 23.91 -4.95 1.98
N PRO A 62 24.00 -5.87 2.96
CA PRO A 62 24.58 -7.20 2.70
C PRO A 62 23.70 -8.12 1.85
N ALA A 63 22.35 -7.93 1.85
CA ALA A 63 21.44 -8.76 1.06
C ALA A 63 21.46 -8.41 -0.43
N ALA A 64 21.73 -7.17 -0.80
CA ALA A 64 21.80 -6.74 -2.20
C ALA A 64 23.06 -7.30 -2.90
N ALA A 65 24.19 -7.36 -2.22
CA ALA A 65 25.45 -7.91 -2.75
C ALA A 65 25.34 -9.44 -2.99
N THR A 66 24.71 -10.18 -2.08
CA THR A 66 24.50 -11.64 -2.22
C THR A 66 23.46 -11.99 -3.27
N ALA A 67 22.42 -11.16 -3.46
CA ALA A 67 21.40 -11.36 -4.50
C ALA A 67 21.98 -11.10 -5.91
N LEU A 68 22.80 -10.08 -6.08
CA LEU A 68 23.49 -9.79 -7.36
C LEU A 68 24.50 -10.89 -7.71
N ASP A 69 25.24 -11.41 -6.74
CA ASP A 69 26.17 -12.50 -6.91
C ASP A 69 25.48 -13.84 -7.21
N ALA A 70 24.32 -14.11 -6.62
CA ALA A 70 23.51 -15.31 -6.91
C ALA A 70 22.89 -15.25 -8.31
N ALA A 71 22.42 -14.07 -8.75
CA ALA A 71 21.91 -13.85 -10.11
C ALA A 71 23.03 -14.01 -11.18
N GLY A 72 24.22 -13.49 -10.90
CA GLY A 72 25.40 -13.65 -11.77
C GLY A 72 25.88 -15.09 -11.90
N ARG A 73 25.88 -15.87 -10.81
CA ARG A 73 26.23 -17.29 -10.79
C ARG A 73 25.21 -18.18 -11.48
N ARG A 74 23.91 -17.88 -11.32
CA ARG A 74 22.82 -18.58 -12.05
C ARG A 74 22.91 -18.36 -13.55
N ARG A 75 23.16 -17.11 -14.00
CA ARG A 75 23.32 -16.78 -15.41
C ARG A 75 24.50 -17.48 -16.07
N ARG A 76 25.67 -17.55 -15.36
CA ARG A 76 26.86 -18.26 -15.84
C ARG A 76 26.70 -19.78 -15.87
N ARG A 77 25.95 -20.38 -14.92
CA ARG A 77 25.61 -21.82 -14.94
C ARG A 77 24.58 -22.16 -16.04
N ALA A 78 23.57 -21.31 -16.24
CA ALA A 78 22.59 -21.49 -17.31
C ALA A 78 23.25 -21.43 -18.72
N LEU A 79 24.27 -20.60 -18.92
CA LEU A 79 25.04 -20.53 -20.18
C LEU A 79 26.00 -21.72 -20.38
N ARG A 80 26.41 -22.42 -19.31
CA ARG A 80 27.27 -23.61 -19.41
C ARG A 80 26.51 -24.93 -19.54
N SER A 81 25.20 -24.95 -19.20
CA SER A 81 24.33 -26.13 -19.32
C SER A 81 23.54 -26.19 -20.64
N LEU A 82 23.67 -25.19 -21.50
CA LEU A 82 23.02 -25.15 -22.84
C LEU A 82 23.70 -26.04 -23.89
N GLY A 83 24.70 -26.81 -23.50
CA GLY A 83 25.35 -27.81 -24.38
C GLY A 83 24.80 -29.24 -24.31
N GLY A 84 23.77 -29.52 -23.52
CA GLY A 84 23.43 -30.92 -23.25
C GLY A 84 21.96 -31.32 -23.10
N ALA A 85 20.96 -30.46 -23.37
CA ALA A 85 19.55 -30.87 -23.24
C ALA A 85 18.63 -30.07 -24.16
N LEU A 86 18.65 -30.36 -25.44
CA LEU A 86 17.59 -29.98 -26.38
C LEU A 86 16.42 -30.94 -26.19
N GLY A 87 15.42 -30.58 -25.37
CA GLY A 87 14.22 -31.38 -25.29
C GLY A 87 13.10 -30.87 -24.35
N ILE A 88 13.43 -30.31 -23.19
CA ILE A 88 12.41 -29.97 -22.19
C ILE A 88 12.34 -28.47 -21.88
N GLY A 89 13.41 -27.71 -22.13
CA GLY A 89 13.47 -26.24 -21.91
C GLY A 89 12.70 -25.40 -22.93
N ALA A 90 12.51 -25.90 -24.15
CA ALA A 90 11.84 -25.17 -25.22
C ALA A 90 10.33 -25.02 -25.01
N VAL A 91 9.67 -25.99 -24.40
CA VAL A 91 8.22 -25.95 -24.13
C VAL A 91 7.89 -24.93 -23.02
N SER A 92 8.74 -24.85 -22.00
CA SER A 92 8.55 -23.90 -20.89
C SER A 92 8.87 -22.46 -21.31
N LEU A 93 9.88 -22.25 -22.16
CA LEU A 93 10.24 -20.93 -22.66
C LEU A 93 9.23 -20.44 -23.72
N LEU A 94 8.76 -21.34 -24.60
CA LEU A 94 7.69 -21.03 -25.54
C LEU A 94 6.35 -20.79 -24.85
N GLY A 95 6.06 -21.49 -23.75
CA GLY A 95 4.89 -21.23 -22.90
C GLY A 95 4.96 -19.85 -22.22
N LEU A 96 6.12 -19.49 -21.67
CA LEU A 96 6.33 -18.16 -21.06
C LEU A 96 6.33 -17.03 -22.10
N LEU A 97 6.97 -17.22 -23.25
CA LEU A 97 6.95 -16.26 -24.36
C LEU A 97 5.57 -16.19 -25.01
N GLY A 98 4.85 -17.32 -25.12
CA GLY A 98 3.49 -17.36 -25.60
C GLY A 98 2.51 -16.65 -24.65
N LEU A 99 2.66 -16.80 -23.33
CA LEU A 99 1.88 -16.07 -22.34
C LEU A 99 2.20 -14.57 -22.31
N HIS A 100 3.47 -14.17 -22.53
CA HIS A 100 3.86 -12.77 -22.70
C HIS A 100 3.30 -12.19 -24.00
N GLY A 101 3.44 -12.90 -25.11
CA GLY A 101 2.91 -12.48 -26.41
C GLY A 101 1.37 -12.39 -26.45
N LEU A 102 0.67 -13.29 -25.75
CA LEU A 102 -0.80 -13.21 -25.60
C LEU A 102 -1.24 -12.05 -24.67
N ARG A 103 -0.40 -11.66 -23.72
CA ARG A 103 -0.62 -10.46 -22.89
C ARG A 103 -0.40 -9.18 -23.69
N GLU A 104 0.66 -9.09 -24.50
CA GLU A 104 0.91 -7.95 -25.38
C GLU A 104 -0.15 -7.81 -26.49
N GLN A 105 -0.62 -8.92 -27.07
CA GLN A 105 -1.71 -8.90 -28.06
C GLN A 105 -3.06 -8.49 -27.45
N ARG A 106 -3.25 -8.58 -26.12
CA ARG A 106 -4.47 -8.17 -25.43
C ARG A 106 -4.44 -6.75 -24.88
N GLY A 107 -3.34 -5.99 -25.05
CA GLY A 107 -3.19 -4.66 -24.45
C GLY A 107 -3.13 -4.65 -22.92
N LEU A 108 -2.93 -5.81 -22.29
CA LEU A 108 -2.83 -5.95 -20.86
C LEU A 108 -1.50 -5.40 -20.35
N GLN A 109 -1.56 -4.32 -19.59
CA GLN A 109 -0.40 -3.71 -18.92
C GLN A 109 -0.57 -3.82 -17.42
N THR A 110 0.48 -4.20 -16.70
CA THR A 110 0.49 -4.18 -15.25
C THR A 110 1.41 -3.08 -14.76
N GLN A 111 0.87 -2.17 -13.95
CA GLN A 111 1.63 -1.12 -13.28
C GLN A 111 1.75 -1.44 -11.80
N ARG A 112 2.94 -1.18 -11.24
CA ARG A 112 3.26 -1.46 -9.84
C ARG A 112 4.05 -0.32 -9.24
N THR A 113 3.82 -0.09 -7.95
CA THR A 113 4.62 0.80 -7.12
C THR A 113 5.25 0.02 -5.97
N ALA A 114 6.48 0.38 -5.62
CA ALA A 114 7.13 -0.17 -4.43
C ALA A 114 6.59 0.47 -3.14
N ALA A 115 6.90 -0.13 -2.00
CA ALA A 115 6.62 0.49 -0.70
C ALA A 115 7.32 1.86 -0.61
N GLY A 116 6.61 2.88 -0.13
CA GLY A 116 7.09 4.25 -0.03
C GLY A 116 7.15 5.04 -1.34
N HIS A 117 6.77 4.48 -2.48
CA HIS A 117 6.80 5.14 -3.79
C HIS A 117 5.40 5.22 -4.38
N THR A 118 5.11 6.32 -5.01
CA THR A 118 3.89 6.52 -5.81
C THR A 118 4.22 6.54 -7.29
N GLY A 119 3.22 6.34 -8.15
CA GLY A 119 3.40 6.41 -9.59
C GLY A 119 2.24 7.11 -10.27
N GLN A 120 2.48 7.71 -11.43
CA GLN A 120 1.48 8.40 -12.24
C GLN A 120 1.60 7.97 -13.71
N TRP A 121 0.44 7.73 -14.34
CA TRP A 121 0.33 7.36 -15.75
C TRP A 121 -0.85 8.07 -16.40
N THR A 122 -0.65 8.50 -17.64
CA THR A 122 -1.74 8.87 -18.53
C THR A 122 -2.11 7.67 -19.37
N LEU A 123 -3.36 7.23 -19.27
CA LEU A 123 -3.86 6.08 -20.01
C LEU A 123 -4.21 6.49 -21.46
N ILE A 124 -4.33 5.51 -22.37
CA ILE A 124 -4.61 5.75 -23.78
C ILE A 124 -6.00 6.37 -24.03
N ASP A 125 -6.90 6.25 -23.06
CA ASP A 125 -8.24 6.87 -23.08
C ASP A 125 -8.25 8.30 -22.51
N GLY A 126 -7.06 8.85 -22.19
CA GLY A 126 -6.89 10.17 -21.60
C GLY A 126 -7.12 10.24 -20.09
N SER A 127 -7.46 9.11 -19.44
CA SER A 127 -7.59 9.05 -17.99
C SER A 127 -6.24 9.22 -17.30
N GLN A 128 -6.23 9.90 -16.15
CA GLN A 128 -5.06 10.01 -15.30
C GLN A 128 -5.17 8.99 -14.17
N LEU A 129 -4.18 8.12 -14.07
CA LEU A 129 -4.07 7.09 -13.05
C LEU A 129 -2.89 7.39 -12.13
N TRP A 130 -3.13 7.41 -10.83
CA TRP A 130 -2.09 7.43 -9.80
C TRP A 130 -2.20 6.17 -8.96
N LEU A 131 -1.07 5.57 -8.63
CA LEU A 131 -0.96 4.45 -7.69
C LEU A 131 -0.24 4.92 -6.44
N ASN A 132 -0.85 4.65 -5.29
CA ASN A 132 -0.24 4.86 -3.99
C ASN A 132 0.91 3.87 -3.74
N ALA A 133 1.62 3.99 -2.62
CA ALA A 133 2.67 3.05 -2.23
C ALA A 133 2.14 1.61 -2.16
N ASP A 134 3.00 0.64 -2.51
CA ASP A 134 2.70 -0.81 -2.47
C ASP A 134 1.42 -1.20 -3.21
N SER A 135 1.22 -0.66 -4.41
CA SER A 135 0.01 -0.86 -5.22
C SER A 135 0.31 -1.58 -6.51
N GLU A 136 -0.70 -2.31 -6.99
CA GLU A 136 -0.63 -3.05 -8.25
C GLU A 136 -1.98 -3.01 -8.96
N VAL A 137 -1.97 -2.60 -10.24
CA VAL A 137 -3.14 -2.56 -11.11
C VAL A 137 -2.84 -3.19 -12.47
N THR A 138 -3.77 -3.98 -12.98
CA THR A 138 -3.76 -4.41 -14.37
C THR A 138 -4.69 -3.50 -15.17
N ILE A 139 -4.20 -2.99 -16.30
CA ILE A 139 -4.88 -2.10 -17.22
C ILE A 139 -5.21 -2.92 -18.48
N ASP A 140 -6.48 -3.00 -18.82
CA ASP A 140 -7.01 -3.65 -20.02
C ASP A 140 -7.86 -2.64 -20.79
N ILE A 141 -7.20 -1.79 -21.58
CA ILE A 141 -7.85 -0.77 -22.39
C ILE A 141 -7.53 -1.07 -23.86
N GLY A 142 -8.57 -1.33 -24.63
CA GLY A 142 -8.52 -1.62 -26.05
C GLY A 142 -9.71 -1.01 -26.79
N SER A 143 -9.87 -1.38 -28.06
CA SER A 143 -10.94 -0.84 -28.91
C SER A 143 -12.35 -1.23 -28.45
N ASP A 144 -12.49 -2.31 -27.69
CA ASP A 144 -13.75 -2.92 -27.28
C ASP A 144 -13.99 -2.88 -25.76
N ARG A 145 -13.00 -2.45 -24.97
CA ARG A 145 -13.12 -2.44 -23.51
C ARG A 145 -12.21 -1.40 -22.86
N ARG A 146 -12.61 -0.96 -21.65
CA ARG A 146 -11.86 -0.10 -20.77
C ARG A 146 -12.00 -0.64 -19.34
N ALA A 147 -11.02 -1.42 -18.89
CA ALA A 147 -11.05 -2.05 -17.57
C ALA A 147 -9.73 -1.86 -16.84
N LEU A 148 -9.82 -1.57 -15.54
CA LEU A 148 -8.71 -1.62 -14.60
C LEU A 148 -9.03 -2.66 -13.52
N HIS A 149 -8.04 -3.43 -13.10
CA HIS A 149 -8.19 -4.41 -12.02
C HIS A 149 -7.22 -4.07 -10.90
N LEU A 150 -7.72 -3.57 -9.78
CA LEU A 150 -6.90 -3.28 -8.60
C LEU A 150 -6.58 -4.60 -7.87
N LEU A 151 -5.34 -5.05 -7.99
CA LEU A 151 -4.88 -6.29 -7.38
C LEU A 151 -4.45 -6.07 -5.94
N ARG A 152 -3.81 -4.91 -5.64
CA ARG A 152 -3.30 -4.55 -4.31
C ARG A 152 -3.17 -3.05 -4.17
N GLY A 153 -3.24 -2.55 -2.91
CA GLY A 153 -3.00 -1.16 -2.58
C GLY A 153 -4.16 -0.23 -2.93
N GLU A 154 -3.85 0.95 -3.44
CA GLU A 154 -4.80 2.04 -3.70
C GLU A 154 -4.48 2.75 -5.01
N LEU A 155 -5.51 3.03 -5.79
CA LEU A 155 -5.45 3.91 -6.95
C LEU A 155 -6.32 5.14 -6.76
N LEU A 156 -5.88 6.25 -7.35
CA LEU A 156 -6.68 7.44 -7.61
C LEU A 156 -6.84 7.54 -9.13
N LEU A 157 -8.06 7.74 -9.58
CA LEU A 157 -8.38 7.83 -11.00
C LEU A 157 -9.16 9.10 -11.28
N GLN A 158 -8.70 9.86 -12.27
CA GLN A 158 -9.47 10.91 -12.90
C GLN A 158 -9.79 10.48 -14.32
N THR A 159 -11.08 10.33 -14.62
CA THR A 159 -11.52 9.85 -15.93
C THR A 159 -11.25 10.87 -17.03
N GLY A 160 -10.64 10.41 -18.11
CA GLY A 160 -10.42 11.19 -19.32
C GLY A 160 -11.55 11.01 -20.34
N HIS A 161 -11.55 11.90 -21.31
CA HIS A 161 -12.44 11.85 -22.46
C HIS A 161 -11.59 11.82 -23.74
N HIS A 162 -11.60 10.65 -24.40
CA HIS A 162 -10.94 10.52 -25.69
C HIS A 162 -11.97 10.05 -26.74
N PRO A 163 -12.07 10.71 -27.91
CA PRO A 163 -13.12 10.42 -28.90
C PRO A 163 -13.23 8.95 -29.31
N ALA A 164 -12.08 8.26 -29.41
CA ALA A 164 -12.04 6.84 -29.79
C ALA A 164 -12.76 5.89 -28.81
N PHE A 165 -13.04 6.35 -27.58
CA PHE A 165 -13.69 5.56 -26.52
C PHE A 165 -15.09 6.08 -26.16
N THR A 166 -15.67 6.93 -27.02
CA THR A 166 -17.04 7.44 -26.82
C THR A 166 -18.04 6.30 -26.79
N GLY A 167 -18.88 6.25 -25.74
CA GLY A 167 -19.87 5.18 -25.56
C GLY A 167 -19.32 3.90 -24.93
N LEU A 168 -18.01 3.78 -24.74
CA LEU A 168 -17.39 2.63 -24.09
C LEU A 168 -17.15 2.93 -22.60
N PRO A 169 -17.89 2.32 -21.65
CA PRO A 169 -17.76 2.62 -20.24
C PRO A 169 -16.42 2.14 -19.68
N LEU A 170 -15.80 2.98 -18.84
CA LEU A 170 -14.65 2.57 -18.05
C LEU A 170 -15.14 1.78 -16.83
N THR A 171 -14.48 0.70 -16.50
CA THR A 171 -14.76 -0.09 -15.29
C THR A 171 -13.51 -0.29 -14.45
N VAL A 172 -13.65 -0.18 -13.13
CA VAL A 172 -12.60 -0.54 -12.18
C VAL A 172 -13.08 -1.72 -11.35
N HIS A 173 -12.33 -2.81 -11.39
CA HIS A 173 -12.65 -4.05 -10.70
C HIS A 173 -11.90 -4.09 -9.36
N VAL A 174 -12.66 -4.33 -8.31
CA VAL A 174 -12.17 -4.59 -6.94
C VAL A 174 -12.84 -5.85 -6.40
N PRO A 175 -12.32 -6.49 -5.34
CA PRO A 175 -13.05 -7.56 -4.67
C PRO A 175 -14.46 -7.13 -4.27
N GLY A 176 -15.45 -7.95 -4.64
CA GLY A 176 -16.86 -7.74 -4.33
C GLY A 176 -17.61 -6.78 -5.24
N ALA A 177 -16.99 -5.96 -6.09
CA ALA A 177 -17.71 -5.04 -6.96
C ALA A 177 -16.98 -4.64 -8.24
N ARG A 178 -17.76 -4.11 -9.19
CA ARG A 178 -17.28 -3.31 -10.32
C ARG A 178 -17.71 -1.86 -10.12
N LEU A 179 -16.79 -0.94 -10.34
CA LEU A 179 -17.00 0.50 -10.24
C LEU A 179 -17.07 1.10 -11.64
N GLN A 180 -18.13 1.84 -11.93
CA GLN A 180 -18.35 2.50 -13.21
C GLN A 180 -18.32 4.01 -13.00
N PRO A 181 -17.18 4.67 -13.24
CA PRO A 181 -17.08 6.14 -13.11
C PRO A 181 -17.81 6.84 -14.26
N ILE A 182 -18.52 7.92 -13.94
CA ILE A 182 -19.24 8.76 -14.89
C ILE A 182 -18.70 10.19 -14.76
N GLY A 183 -17.57 10.49 -15.47
CA GLY A 183 -16.93 11.79 -15.41
C GLY A 183 -16.41 12.14 -14.00
N THR A 184 -15.52 11.33 -13.43
CA THR A 184 -15.25 11.33 -12.00
C THR A 184 -13.77 11.46 -11.66
N ARG A 185 -13.51 11.96 -10.43
CA ARG A 185 -12.26 11.77 -9.70
C ARG A 185 -12.56 11.05 -8.41
N PHE A 186 -11.93 9.89 -8.20
CA PHE A 186 -12.19 9.03 -7.06
C PHE A 186 -10.95 8.21 -6.68
N ALA A 187 -10.87 7.82 -5.42
CA ALA A 187 -9.90 6.85 -4.94
C ALA A 187 -10.59 5.53 -4.62
N VAL A 188 -9.92 4.42 -4.92
CA VAL A 188 -10.33 3.11 -4.42
C VAL A 188 -9.12 2.35 -3.93
N GLY A 189 -9.21 1.79 -2.71
CA GLY A 189 -8.15 1.05 -2.07
C GLY A 189 -8.63 -0.26 -1.46
N ARG A 190 -7.74 -1.25 -1.39
CA ARG A 190 -7.97 -2.51 -0.70
C ARG A 190 -7.56 -2.39 0.77
N GLU A 191 -8.46 -2.71 1.68
CA GLU A 191 -8.27 -2.66 3.13
C GLU A 191 -8.51 -4.04 3.73
N ALA A 192 -7.45 -4.79 3.96
CA ALA A 192 -7.50 -6.18 4.45
C ALA A 192 -8.43 -7.07 3.59
N GLN A 193 -9.66 -7.32 4.03
CA GLN A 193 -10.64 -8.14 3.32
C GLN A 193 -11.58 -7.30 2.43
N ASP A 194 -11.73 -6.01 2.74
CA ASP A 194 -12.67 -5.10 2.09
C ASP A 194 -11.97 -4.23 1.03
N SER A 195 -12.79 -3.53 0.25
CA SER A 195 -12.36 -2.38 -0.55
C SER A 195 -13.07 -1.12 -0.05
N ARG A 196 -12.44 0.04 -0.25
CA ARG A 196 -13.03 1.32 0.08
C ARG A 196 -12.98 2.25 -1.13
N LEU A 197 -14.13 2.83 -1.47
CA LEU A 197 -14.31 3.84 -2.51
C LEU A 197 -14.58 5.19 -1.85
N ASP A 198 -13.83 6.24 -2.21
CA ASP A 198 -14.08 7.64 -1.87
C ASP A 198 -14.21 8.44 -3.18
N VAL A 199 -15.29 9.22 -3.35
CA VAL A 199 -15.57 9.99 -4.56
C VAL A 199 -15.35 11.47 -4.28
N PHE A 200 -14.50 12.13 -5.07
CA PHE A 200 -14.15 13.55 -4.91
C PHE A 200 -14.84 14.44 -5.95
N GLN A 201 -15.16 13.89 -7.14
CA GLN A 201 -15.84 14.62 -8.19
C GLN A 201 -16.70 13.68 -9.04
N GLY A 202 -17.90 14.12 -9.42
CA GLY A 202 -18.85 13.34 -10.23
C GLY A 202 -19.53 12.21 -9.44
N VAL A 203 -19.87 11.13 -10.13
CA VAL A 203 -20.59 9.98 -9.56
C VAL A 203 -19.94 8.68 -10.01
N VAL A 204 -19.73 7.75 -9.07
CA VAL A 204 -19.29 6.38 -9.38
C VAL A 204 -20.44 5.42 -9.10
N ARG A 205 -20.87 4.69 -10.12
CA ARG A 205 -21.84 3.60 -9.96
C ARG A 205 -21.11 2.36 -9.46
N CYS A 206 -21.39 1.97 -8.24
CA CYS A 206 -20.90 0.74 -7.63
C CYS A 206 -21.87 -0.40 -7.95
N LEU A 207 -21.37 -1.42 -8.66
CA LEU A 207 -22.09 -2.61 -9.05
C LEU A 207 -21.56 -3.78 -8.21
N PRO A 208 -22.19 -4.10 -7.07
CA PRO A 208 -21.74 -5.19 -6.21
C PRO A 208 -21.94 -6.54 -6.90
N MET A 209 -21.18 -7.56 -6.42
CA MET A 209 -21.34 -8.93 -6.91
C MET A 209 -22.76 -9.46 -6.67
N PHE A 210 -23.36 -9.08 -5.53
CA PHE A 210 -24.75 -9.40 -5.17
C PHE A 210 -25.44 -8.15 -4.63
N GLY A 211 -26.71 -7.97 -4.97
CA GLY A 211 -27.53 -6.84 -4.48
C GLY A 211 -27.72 -5.74 -5.52
N ALA A 212 -28.29 -4.63 -5.06
CA ALA A 212 -28.61 -3.48 -5.90
C ALA A 212 -27.38 -2.60 -6.15
N ALA A 213 -27.30 -1.99 -7.33
CA ALA A 213 -26.33 -0.97 -7.63
C ALA A 213 -26.51 0.26 -6.73
N LEU A 214 -25.40 0.92 -6.38
CA LEU A 214 -25.39 2.14 -5.59
C LEU A 214 -24.62 3.22 -6.34
N ASP A 215 -25.22 4.38 -6.56
CA ASP A 215 -24.52 5.55 -7.08
C ASP A 215 -23.93 6.33 -5.90
N VAL A 216 -22.58 6.43 -5.90
CA VAL A 216 -21.80 7.14 -4.87
C VAL A 216 -21.42 8.50 -5.46
N ALA A 217 -21.91 9.58 -4.85
CA ALA A 217 -21.69 10.95 -5.32
C ALA A 217 -20.40 11.57 -4.72
N ALA A 218 -19.98 12.69 -5.28
CA ALA A 218 -18.87 13.48 -4.73
C ALA A 218 -19.13 13.87 -3.27
N GLY A 219 -18.17 13.65 -2.41
CA GLY A 219 -18.26 13.84 -0.96
C GLY A 219 -18.69 12.60 -0.19
N ASP A 220 -19.11 11.53 -0.88
CA ASP A 220 -19.52 10.28 -0.27
C ASP A 220 -18.41 9.21 -0.37
N ALA A 221 -18.48 8.23 0.54
CA ALA A 221 -17.63 7.05 0.52
C ALA A 221 -18.40 5.79 0.90
N VAL A 222 -17.95 4.65 0.37
CA VAL A 222 -18.54 3.35 0.65
C VAL A 222 -17.46 2.29 0.89
N ARG A 223 -17.66 1.46 1.90
CA ARG A 223 -16.91 0.21 2.11
C ARG A 223 -17.62 -0.91 1.36
N ILE A 224 -16.82 -1.71 0.65
CA ILE A 224 -17.27 -2.80 -0.20
C ILE A 224 -16.70 -4.08 0.39
N GLY A 225 -17.55 -4.92 0.95
CA GLY A 225 -17.14 -6.23 1.45
C GLY A 225 -16.76 -7.20 0.32
N PRO A 226 -16.06 -8.30 0.63
CA PRO A 226 -15.56 -9.25 -0.37
C PRO A 226 -16.69 -9.96 -1.12
N MET A 227 -17.88 -10.07 -0.53
CA MET A 227 -19.08 -10.63 -1.14
C MET A 227 -20.02 -9.55 -1.72
N GLY A 228 -19.58 -8.28 -1.81
CA GLY A 228 -20.35 -7.19 -2.40
C GLY A 228 -21.27 -6.44 -1.42
N GLY A 229 -21.19 -6.70 -0.12
CA GLY A 229 -21.91 -5.89 0.88
C GLY A 229 -21.44 -4.43 0.82
N LEU A 230 -22.37 -3.47 0.67
CA LEU A 230 -22.08 -2.05 0.61
C LEU A 230 -22.46 -1.38 1.93
N SER A 231 -21.53 -0.65 2.54
CA SER A 231 -21.74 0.10 3.78
C SER A 231 -21.24 1.53 3.62
N PRO A 232 -22.11 2.56 3.71
CA PRO A 232 -21.68 3.94 3.72
C PRO A 232 -20.68 4.20 4.85
N VAL A 233 -19.66 4.99 4.56
CA VAL A 233 -18.64 5.43 5.52
C VAL A 233 -18.38 6.92 5.34
N VAL A 234 -17.78 7.55 6.36
CA VAL A 234 -17.40 8.96 6.23
C VAL A 234 -16.29 9.08 5.20
N ALA A 235 -16.48 9.97 4.22
CA ALA A 235 -15.45 10.26 3.22
C ALA A 235 -14.17 10.81 3.88
N ASP A 236 -13.02 10.39 3.36
CA ASP A 236 -11.72 10.84 3.83
C ASP A 236 -11.06 11.72 2.76
N PRO A 237 -11.08 13.05 2.93
CA PRO A 237 -10.49 13.98 1.96
C PRO A 237 -8.99 13.73 1.72
N LEU A 238 -8.27 13.20 2.72
CA LEU A 238 -6.83 12.91 2.62
C LEU A 238 -6.51 11.85 1.57
N ARG A 239 -7.50 11.04 1.18
CA ARG A 239 -7.34 10.03 0.13
C ARG A 239 -7.36 10.61 -1.29
N GLY A 240 -7.70 11.89 -1.44
CA GLY A 240 -7.74 12.58 -2.72
C GLY A 240 -6.46 13.34 -3.11
N ASP A 241 -5.66 13.72 -2.14
CA ASP A 241 -4.60 14.73 -2.33
C ASP A 241 -3.17 14.17 -2.29
N TRP A 242 -3.02 12.85 -2.14
CA TRP A 242 -1.68 12.26 -2.04
C TRP A 242 -0.86 12.31 -3.35
N GLN A 243 -1.50 12.57 -4.49
CA GLN A 243 -0.86 12.66 -5.80
C GLN A 243 0.17 13.81 -5.88
N ASP A 244 -0.05 14.90 -5.14
CA ASP A 244 0.80 16.10 -5.21
C ASP A 244 2.03 16.00 -4.29
N GLY A 245 2.24 14.85 -3.65
CA GLY A 245 3.33 14.64 -2.68
C GLY A 245 3.19 15.50 -1.42
N ARG A 246 2.04 16.16 -1.25
CA ARG A 246 1.69 17.00 -0.11
C ARG A 246 0.56 16.38 0.68
N LEU A 247 0.65 16.50 1.99
CA LEU A 247 -0.40 16.13 2.93
C LEU A 247 -0.95 17.45 3.51
N GLN A 248 -2.08 17.88 2.98
CA GLN A 248 -2.78 19.06 3.50
C GLN A 248 -3.79 18.62 4.54
N VAL A 249 -3.65 19.10 5.77
CA VAL A 249 -4.51 18.76 6.89
C VAL A 249 -5.05 20.04 7.53
N GLN A 250 -6.34 20.01 7.91
CA GLN A 250 -7.00 21.09 8.61
C GLN A 250 -7.80 20.54 9.78
N ASP A 251 -7.52 21.03 11.00
CA ASP A 251 -8.17 20.60 12.24
C ASP A 251 -8.22 19.07 12.40
N THR A 252 -7.17 18.38 11.89
CA THR A 252 -7.10 16.93 11.80
C THR A 252 -6.38 16.37 13.03
N PRO A 253 -6.91 15.33 13.70
CA PRO A 253 -6.22 14.67 14.82
C PRO A 253 -4.84 14.19 14.41
N LEU A 254 -3.81 14.45 15.25
CA LEU A 254 -2.42 14.10 14.98
C LEU A 254 -2.24 12.62 14.66
N ILE A 255 -2.97 11.74 15.35
CA ILE A 255 -2.94 10.31 15.10
C ILE A 255 -3.26 10.00 13.62
N ARG A 256 -4.22 10.68 13.01
CA ARG A 256 -4.59 10.51 11.59
C ARG A 256 -3.49 11.00 10.66
N VAL A 257 -2.80 12.08 11.04
CA VAL A 257 -1.65 12.61 10.30
C VAL A 257 -0.49 11.62 10.35
N ILE A 258 -0.21 11.06 11.52
CA ILE A 258 0.84 10.05 11.70
C ILE A 258 0.48 8.75 10.95
N ASP A 259 -0.79 8.31 10.97
CA ASP A 259 -1.30 7.17 10.19
C ASP A 259 -1.00 7.33 8.70
N GLU A 260 -1.20 8.52 8.18
CA GLU A 260 -0.98 8.82 6.78
C GLU A 260 0.51 8.85 6.42
N LEU A 261 1.33 9.49 7.27
CA LEU A 261 2.79 9.50 7.09
C LEU A 261 3.40 8.10 7.22
N ALA A 262 2.83 7.23 8.06
CA ALA A 262 3.30 5.86 8.27
C ALA A 262 3.18 4.99 7.01
N ARG A 263 2.29 5.32 6.08
CA ARG A 263 2.15 4.61 4.80
C ARG A 263 3.39 4.75 3.91
N HIS A 264 4.12 5.86 4.08
CA HIS A 264 5.32 6.19 3.32
C HIS A 264 6.61 6.11 4.15
N HIS A 265 6.47 5.83 5.46
CA HIS A 265 7.61 5.70 6.37
C HIS A 265 8.27 4.33 6.21
N GLN A 266 9.60 4.31 6.17
CA GLN A 266 10.37 3.08 6.20
C GLN A 266 10.45 2.57 7.63
N GLY A 267 9.81 1.45 7.92
CA GLY A 267 9.73 0.89 9.25
C GLY A 267 8.43 1.24 9.99
N TYR A 268 8.49 1.19 11.30
CA TYR A 268 7.37 1.51 12.18
C TYR A 268 7.36 3.01 12.52
N LEU A 269 6.21 3.64 12.34
CA LEU A 269 5.92 4.98 12.83
C LEU A 269 4.64 4.95 13.68
N GLY A 270 4.78 5.23 14.97
CA GLY A 270 3.68 5.22 15.94
C GLY A 270 3.44 6.57 16.58
N CYS A 271 2.29 6.70 17.26
CA CYS A 271 1.90 7.88 18.01
C CYS A 271 1.47 7.47 19.42
N ASP A 272 1.93 8.23 20.42
CA ASP A 272 1.49 8.04 21.79
C ASP A 272 -0.03 8.31 21.90
N PRO A 273 -0.79 7.45 22.60
CA PRO A 273 -2.22 7.65 22.80
C PRO A 273 -2.61 9.01 23.39
N ALA A 274 -1.77 9.59 24.24
CA ALA A 274 -1.98 10.90 24.84
C ALA A 274 -2.07 12.04 23.80
N LEU A 275 -1.50 11.84 22.60
CA LEU A 275 -1.52 12.81 21.50
C LEU A 275 -2.65 12.58 20.51
N ALA A 276 -3.48 11.54 20.69
CA ALA A 276 -4.50 11.15 19.69
C ALA A 276 -5.49 12.26 19.34
N ALA A 277 -5.82 13.11 20.33
CA ALA A 277 -6.77 14.21 20.17
C ALA A 277 -6.12 15.55 19.77
N LEU A 278 -4.78 15.65 19.75
CA LEU A 278 -4.07 16.87 19.37
C LEU A 278 -4.35 17.15 17.87
N LYS A 279 -4.87 18.35 17.58
CA LYS A 279 -5.28 18.72 16.22
C LYS A 279 -4.17 19.47 15.49
N VAL A 280 -4.08 19.20 14.20
CA VAL A 280 -3.05 19.76 13.30
C VAL A 280 -3.72 20.46 12.12
N THR A 281 -3.21 21.66 11.80
CA THR A 281 -3.49 22.37 10.55
C THR A 281 -2.13 22.69 9.92
N ALA A 282 -1.80 22.02 8.83
CA ALA A 282 -0.50 22.14 8.16
C ALA A 282 -0.53 21.62 6.72
N VAL A 283 0.50 22.00 5.96
CA VAL A 283 0.88 21.34 4.70
C VAL A 283 2.22 20.67 4.91
N LEU A 284 2.25 19.36 4.81
CA LEU A 284 3.41 18.52 5.11
C LEU A 284 3.91 17.80 3.85
N PRO A 285 5.21 17.51 3.72
CA PRO A 285 5.71 16.63 2.68
C PRO A 285 5.27 15.20 2.98
N ARG A 286 4.42 14.63 2.13
CA ARG A 286 3.82 13.31 2.35
C ARG A 286 4.81 12.17 2.18
N LEU A 287 5.70 12.28 1.18
CA LEU A 287 6.66 11.24 0.82
C LEU A 287 7.94 11.28 1.66
N ASP A 288 8.20 12.39 2.34
CA ASP A 288 9.30 12.53 3.29
C ASP A 288 8.76 12.64 4.72
N SER A 289 8.47 11.47 5.30
CA SER A 289 7.95 11.38 6.67
C SER A 289 8.92 11.96 7.70
N THR A 290 10.24 11.89 7.46
CA THR A 290 11.25 12.46 8.36
C THR A 290 11.15 13.98 8.39
N GLN A 291 11.09 14.61 7.23
CA GLN A 291 10.91 16.06 7.15
C GLN A 291 9.55 16.49 7.73
N ALA A 292 8.48 15.74 7.44
CA ALA A 292 7.16 16.02 8.00
C ALA A 292 7.14 15.97 9.53
N LEU A 293 7.77 14.95 10.12
CA LEU A 293 7.89 14.82 11.58
C LEU A 293 8.72 15.95 12.21
N HIS A 294 9.80 16.37 11.56
CA HIS A 294 10.59 17.54 11.99
C HIS A 294 9.75 18.82 11.99
N LEU A 295 8.94 19.05 10.96
CA LEU A 295 8.05 20.23 10.91
C LEU A 295 6.99 20.18 12.02
N LEU A 296 6.39 19.01 12.26
CA LEU A 296 5.43 18.81 13.35
C LEU A 296 6.04 19.04 14.71
N ALA A 297 7.25 18.52 14.98
CA ALA A 297 7.94 18.69 16.26
C ALA A 297 8.37 20.14 16.54
N ARG A 298 8.53 20.96 15.50
CA ARG A 298 8.79 22.40 15.66
C ARG A 298 7.53 23.22 15.96
N ALA A 299 6.37 22.74 15.54
CA ALA A 299 5.10 23.46 15.64
C ALA A 299 4.22 23.01 16.81
N LEU A 300 4.42 21.81 17.32
CA LEU A 300 3.58 21.18 18.34
C LEU A 300 4.41 20.76 19.56
N PRO A 301 3.79 20.62 20.75
CA PRO A 301 4.47 20.15 21.96
C PRO A 301 4.71 18.63 21.91
N ILE A 302 5.47 18.19 20.92
CA ILE A 302 5.78 16.78 20.70
C ILE A 302 7.28 16.58 20.48
N ARG A 303 7.75 15.37 20.75
CA ARG A 303 9.09 14.90 20.41
C ARG A 303 9.01 13.64 19.57
N VAL A 304 10.00 13.45 18.69
CA VAL A 304 10.14 12.26 17.84
C VAL A 304 11.25 11.41 18.42
N GLU A 305 10.91 10.24 18.91
CA GLU A 305 11.85 9.25 19.45
C GLU A 305 12.11 8.17 18.42
N GLN A 306 13.35 8.09 17.95
CA GLN A 306 13.82 6.98 17.12
C GLN A 306 14.69 6.05 17.99
N ARG A 307 14.12 4.90 18.42
CA ARG A 307 14.84 3.90 19.22
C ARG A 307 15.76 3.02 18.39
N TRP A 308 15.30 2.65 17.17
CA TRP A 308 16.08 1.89 16.19
C TRP A 308 15.85 2.49 14.80
N PRO A 309 16.69 2.19 13.79
CA PRO A 309 16.54 2.75 12.44
C PRO A 309 15.15 2.47 11.81
N TRP A 310 14.48 1.41 12.27
CA TRP A 310 13.17 0.96 11.78
C TRP A 310 12.02 1.23 12.76
N TRP A 311 12.27 1.97 13.89
CA TRP A 311 11.27 2.19 14.93
C TRP A 311 11.25 3.64 15.41
N THR A 312 10.20 4.34 15.04
CA THR A 312 9.98 5.75 15.37
C THR A 312 8.64 5.92 16.10
N VAL A 313 8.60 6.69 17.19
CA VAL A 313 7.39 6.99 17.96
C VAL A 313 7.31 8.47 18.23
N VAL A 314 6.15 9.07 18.03
CA VAL A 314 5.84 10.46 18.39
C VAL A 314 5.26 10.48 19.80
N ARG A 315 5.87 11.26 20.71
CA ARG A 315 5.50 11.36 22.12
C ARG A 315 5.26 12.81 22.54
N PRO A 316 4.54 13.07 23.66
CA PRO A 316 4.51 14.39 24.28
C PRO A 316 5.92 14.84 24.68
N LEU A 317 6.14 16.18 24.74
CA LEU A 317 7.37 16.76 25.29
C LEU A 317 7.57 16.39 26.73
#